data_8792a523e1d4607033b3c7854906a036
#
_entry.id   8792a523e1d4607033b3c7854906a036
#
_cell.length_a   1.000
_cell.length_b   1.000
_cell.length_c   1.000
_cell.angle_alpha   90.00
_cell.angle_beta   90.00
_cell.angle_gamma   90.00
#
_symmetry.space_group_name_H-M   'P 1'
#
loop_
_entity.id
_entity.type
_entity.pdbx_description
1 polymer ?
#
loop_
_entity_poly.entity_id
_entity_poly.type
_entity_poly.pdbx_seq_one_letter_code
_entity_poly.pdbx_strand_id
1 'polypeptide(L)'
;MKKLSLIIFFFIFQFSFSQSIEDQIKNIEQKVISWRHDFHKHPELSNREFRTSDVIAKHLESLGISVKRNVGVNGIVGILKGRKDGKVVALRADMDALPITEKNYLPFMSINEGIMHACGHDSHMAILMGAAEILSNNRNFEGTVKFIFQGAEEGPPPGEEGGAKMMIKEGVLNNPDVNAIFGLHITAQLPMNKVYYKPKGFYASSSRFTIKVIGTQAHGGTPWLSVDPIIITAQIINSIQTIISRESELTKEPAVISFGKVEGGNRFNIIPNEVNLVGTIRSLDYGMRDYIKKRIIELSEGIAKSYGGKAIVEIDDGADITYNDPEIINKMLPSLKKSAGNENVILSNAKTLAEDYAYYLNEIPGFLFELGGYNTNEKREAPAHHTPDFFIDDSSMLLGVKVMTN
;
A
#
# COMPACT_ATOMS: atom_id res chain seq x y z
N MET A 1 -79.11 -29.03 20.04
CA MET A 1 -77.94 -29.55 19.34
C MET A 1 -76.99 -28.38 19.14
N LYS A 2 -75.96 -28.19 19.97
CA LYS A 2 -74.94 -27.12 19.84
C LYS A 2 -73.77 -27.63 18.98
N LYS A 3 -73.53 -27.04 17.82
CA LYS A 3 -72.36 -27.37 16.98
C LYS A 3 -71.15 -26.67 17.56
N LEU A 4 -70.16 -27.44 18.01
CA LEU A 4 -68.87 -27.01 18.47
C LEU A 4 -67.94 -26.86 17.25
N SER A 5 -67.59 -25.64 16.85
CA SER A 5 -66.63 -25.40 15.79
C SER A 5 -65.21 -25.40 16.37
N LEU A 6 -64.44 -26.41 15.98
CA LEU A 6 -63.02 -26.57 16.34
C LEU A 6 -62.18 -25.70 15.42
N ILE A 7 -61.60 -24.59 15.91
CA ILE A 7 -60.64 -23.77 15.19
C ILE A 7 -59.28 -24.36 15.42
N ILE A 8 -58.69 -25.01 14.36
CA ILE A 8 -57.31 -25.51 14.38
C ILE A 8 -56.39 -24.34 14.01
N PHE A 9 -55.61 -23.86 14.96
CA PHE A 9 -54.52 -22.89 14.70
C PHE A 9 -53.31 -23.66 14.16
N PHE A 10 -53.02 -23.49 12.86
CA PHE A 10 -51.79 -23.96 12.26
C PHE A 10 -50.68 -22.97 12.66
N PHE A 11 -49.83 -23.33 13.60
CA PHE A 11 -48.55 -22.64 13.87
C PHE A 11 -47.57 -23.02 12.73
N ILE A 12 -47.41 -22.12 11.76
CA ILE A 12 -46.31 -22.22 10.78
C ILE A 12 -45.04 -21.84 11.51
N PHE A 13 -44.28 -22.81 11.95
CA PHE A 13 -42.89 -22.62 12.38
C PHE A 13 -42.07 -22.24 11.15
N GLN A 14 -41.81 -20.95 10.95
CA GLN A 14 -40.79 -20.50 9.99
C GLN A 14 -39.43 -20.86 10.59
N PHE A 15 -38.85 -21.95 10.13
CA PHE A 15 -37.43 -22.22 10.32
C PHE A 15 -36.65 -21.18 9.52
N SER A 16 -36.23 -20.10 10.14
CA SER A 16 -35.21 -19.20 9.61
C SER A 16 -33.89 -19.96 9.62
N PHE A 17 -33.54 -20.62 8.53
CA PHE A 17 -32.17 -21.09 8.32
C PHE A 17 -31.29 -19.85 8.25
N SER A 18 -30.44 -19.64 9.28
CA SER A 18 -29.39 -18.65 9.20
C SER A 18 -28.47 -19.03 8.04
N GLN A 19 -28.41 -18.17 7.02
CA GLN A 19 -27.55 -18.34 5.86
C GLN A 19 -26.08 -18.41 6.31
N SER A 20 -25.30 -19.31 5.75
CA SER A 20 -23.88 -19.42 6.10
C SER A 20 -23.13 -18.12 5.69
N ILE A 21 -22.02 -17.80 6.36
CA ILE A 21 -21.17 -16.65 5.99
C ILE A 21 -20.70 -16.77 4.53
N GLU A 22 -20.39 -17.98 4.09
CA GLU A 22 -19.98 -18.24 2.69
C GLU A 22 -21.08 -17.92 1.68
N ASP A 23 -22.34 -18.27 1.97
CA ASP A 23 -23.46 -17.92 1.12
C ASP A 23 -23.72 -16.41 1.11
N GLN A 24 -23.59 -15.75 2.25
CA GLN A 24 -23.71 -14.29 2.34
C GLN A 24 -22.65 -13.60 1.49
N ILE A 25 -21.38 -14.06 1.53
CA ILE A 25 -20.29 -13.52 0.71
C ILE A 25 -20.59 -13.70 -0.78
N LYS A 26 -21.04 -14.88 -1.20
CA LYS A 26 -21.45 -15.12 -2.61
C LYS A 26 -22.57 -14.18 -3.04
N ASN A 27 -23.55 -13.93 -2.18
CA ASN A 27 -24.70 -13.09 -2.51
C ASN A 27 -24.38 -11.62 -2.70
N ILE A 28 -23.27 -11.13 -2.14
CA ILE A 28 -22.84 -9.74 -2.33
C ILE A 28 -21.84 -9.56 -3.48
N GLU A 29 -21.47 -10.62 -4.20
CA GLU A 29 -20.46 -10.56 -5.28
C GLU A 29 -20.71 -9.42 -6.25
N GLN A 30 -21.88 -9.39 -6.87
CA GLN A 30 -22.23 -8.38 -7.86
C GLN A 30 -22.26 -6.96 -7.26
N LYS A 31 -22.56 -6.85 -5.98
CA LYS A 31 -22.55 -5.58 -5.26
C LYS A 31 -21.10 -5.09 -5.04
N VAL A 32 -20.19 -5.99 -4.66
CA VAL A 32 -18.75 -5.67 -4.49
C VAL A 32 -18.15 -5.26 -5.83
N ILE A 33 -18.43 -5.99 -6.91
CA ILE A 33 -17.99 -5.65 -8.27
C ILE A 33 -18.56 -4.27 -8.69
N SER A 34 -19.83 -4.01 -8.40
CA SER A 34 -20.46 -2.72 -8.73
C SER A 34 -19.81 -1.54 -8.00
N TRP A 35 -19.43 -1.71 -6.74
CA TRP A 35 -18.68 -0.67 -6.00
C TRP A 35 -17.31 -0.43 -6.62
N ARG A 36 -16.56 -1.48 -6.93
CA ARG A 36 -15.27 -1.35 -7.60
C ARG A 36 -15.42 -0.58 -8.91
N HIS A 37 -16.38 -0.97 -9.77
CA HIS A 37 -16.62 -0.31 -11.07
C HIS A 37 -17.03 1.16 -10.90
N ASP A 38 -17.80 1.49 -9.85
CA ASP A 38 -18.18 2.87 -9.55
C ASP A 38 -16.99 3.71 -9.10
N PHE A 39 -16.11 3.18 -8.22
CA PHE A 39 -14.88 3.87 -7.82
C PHE A 39 -13.92 4.01 -9.00
N HIS A 40 -13.73 2.96 -9.79
CA HIS A 40 -12.86 3.01 -10.97
C HIS A 40 -13.31 4.06 -11.99
N LYS A 41 -14.62 4.19 -12.17
CA LYS A 41 -15.23 5.17 -13.07
C LYS A 41 -15.09 6.61 -12.57
N HIS A 42 -15.02 6.82 -11.26
CA HIS A 42 -14.96 8.13 -10.63
C HIS A 42 -13.73 8.28 -9.72
N PRO A 43 -12.52 8.10 -10.26
CA PRO A 43 -11.30 8.14 -9.46
C PRO A 43 -11.00 9.55 -8.97
N GLU A 44 -10.46 9.67 -7.76
CA GLU A 44 -10.08 10.93 -7.14
C GLU A 44 -8.61 10.85 -6.67
N LEU A 45 -7.85 11.93 -6.87
CA LEU A 45 -6.44 11.98 -6.47
C LEU A 45 -6.29 12.10 -4.95
N SER A 46 -5.08 11.80 -4.46
CA SER A 46 -4.65 11.95 -3.06
C SER A 46 -5.12 13.27 -2.44
N ASN A 47 -5.71 13.22 -1.25
CA ASN A 47 -6.35 14.33 -0.52
C ASN A 47 -7.53 15.00 -1.26
N ARG A 48 -8.06 14.38 -2.31
CA ARG A 48 -9.23 14.88 -3.07
C ARG A 48 -10.34 13.83 -3.16
N GLU A 49 -10.28 12.77 -2.35
CA GLU A 49 -11.18 11.60 -2.33
C GLU A 49 -12.52 11.93 -1.65
N PHE A 50 -13.12 13.09 -1.99
CA PHE A 50 -14.33 13.60 -1.33
C PHE A 50 -15.58 12.76 -1.61
N ARG A 51 -15.81 12.40 -2.90
CA ARG A 51 -16.92 11.56 -3.30
C ARG A 51 -16.74 10.14 -2.79
N THR A 52 -15.54 9.60 -2.94
CA THR A 52 -15.15 8.27 -2.49
C THR A 52 -15.42 8.10 -1.00
N SER A 53 -14.95 9.04 -0.19
CA SER A 53 -15.19 9.09 1.27
C SER A 53 -16.68 9.15 1.63
N ASP A 54 -17.47 9.95 0.91
CA ASP A 54 -18.90 10.07 1.17
C ASP A 54 -19.65 8.77 0.84
N VAL A 55 -19.32 8.10 -0.27
CA VAL A 55 -19.90 6.79 -0.65
C VAL A 55 -19.61 5.75 0.42
N ILE A 56 -18.35 5.62 0.85
CA ILE A 56 -17.92 4.68 1.88
C ILE A 56 -18.62 4.96 3.21
N ALA A 57 -18.60 6.21 3.65
CA ALA A 57 -19.20 6.59 4.93
C ALA A 57 -20.72 6.30 4.96
N LYS A 58 -21.46 6.66 3.91
CA LYS A 58 -22.89 6.35 3.78
C LYS A 58 -23.18 4.85 3.81
N HIS A 59 -22.34 4.05 3.15
CA HIS A 59 -22.46 2.59 3.22
C HIS A 59 -22.30 2.08 4.64
N LEU A 60 -21.21 2.44 5.33
CA LEU A 60 -20.96 2.02 6.70
C LEU A 60 -22.06 2.47 7.67
N GLU A 61 -22.52 3.72 7.53
CA GLU A 61 -23.66 4.27 8.32
C GLU A 61 -24.94 3.46 8.10
N SER A 62 -25.23 3.05 6.85
CA SER A 62 -26.39 2.21 6.51
C SER A 62 -26.38 0.84 7.16
N LEU A 63 -25.19 0.32 7.50
CA LEU A 63 -24.98 -0.93 8.23
C LEU A 63 -25.04 -0.76 9.76
N GLY A 64 -25.32 0.46 10.26
CA GLY A 64 -25.31 0.78 11.70
C GLY A 64 -23.91 0.70 12.32
N ILE A 65 -22.86 0.95 11.54
CA ILE A 65 -21.48 1.11 11.98
C ILE A 65 -21.29 2.57 12.41
N SER A 66 -20.62 2.80 13.55
CA SER A 66 -20.27 4.16 13.98
C SER A 66 -19.17 4.72 13.12
N VAL A 67 -19.40 5.85 12.45
CA VAL A 67 -18.47 6.43 11.48
C VAL A 67 -17.88 7.73 11.96
N LYS A 68 -16.55 7.89 11.86
CA LYS A 68 -15.83 9.15 11.97
C LYS A 68 -15.31 9.51 10.58
N ARG A 69 -15.64 10.71 10.10
CA ARG A 69 -15.25 11.23 8.79
C ARG A 69 -14.06 12.19 8.92
N ASN A 70 -13.35 12.43 7.84
CA ASN A 70 -12.26 13.41 7.72
C ASN A 70 -11.12 13.12 8.70
N VAL A 71 -10.68 11.87 8.79
CA VAL A 71 -9.50 11.47 9.55
C VAL A 71 -8.31 11.42 8.58
N GLY A 72 -7.29 12.23 8.82
CA GLY A 72 -6.17 12.37 7.89
C GLY A 72 -6.61 12.98 6.54
N VAL A 73 -7.33 14.11 6.57
CA VAL A 73 -7.99 14.84 5.47
C VAL A 73 -9.34 14.20 5.08
N ASN A 74 -9.36 13.15 4.29
CA ASN A 74 -10.59 12.54 3.74
C ASN A 74 -10.85 11.12 4.25
N GLY A 75 -9.98 10.57 5.09
CA GLY A 75 -10.12 9.19 5.57
C GLY A 75 -11.39 8.97 6.38
N ILE A 76 -11.87 7.72 6.34
CA ILE A 76 -13.08 7.27 7.03
C ILE A 76 -12.70 6.18 8.03
N VAL A 77 -13.22 6.28 9.24
CA VAL A 77 -13.05 5.26 10.29
C VAL A 77 -14.40 4.75 10.74
N GLY A 78 -14.65 3.46 10.50
CA GLY A 78 -15.83 2.74 10.99
C GLY A 78 -15.51 1.92 12.24
N ILE A 79 -16.40 1.91 13.25
CA ILE A 79 -16.25 1.10 14.46
C ILE A 79 -17.43 0.16 14.61
N LEU A 80 -17.16 -1.14 14.53
CA LEU A 80 -18.15 -2.20 14.68
C LEU A 80 -17.83 -3.03 15.92
N LYS A 81 -18.70 -2.96 16.94
CA LYS A 81 -18.59 -3.76 18.15
C LYS A 81 -19.24 -5.12 17.96
N GLY A 82 -18.54 -6.17 18.36
CA GLY A 82 -19.10 -7.51 18.54
C GLY A 82 -20.03 -7.60 19.75
N ARG A 83 -20.55 -8.79 20.01
CA ARG A 83 -21.45 -9.04 21.15
C ARG A 83 -20.76 -9.13 22.51
N LYS A 84 -19.45 -9.36 22.53
CA LYS A 84 -18.64 -9.45 23.73
C LYS A 84 -17.48 -8.51 23.64
N ASP A 85 -17.07 -7.94 24.77
CA ASP A 85 -15.85 -7.16 24.86
C ASP A 85 -14.62 -8.03 24.54
N GLY A 86 -13.60 -7.44 23.96
CA GLY A 86 -12.38 -8.12 23.57
C GLY A 86 -11.39 -7.20 22.89
N LYS A 87 -10.48 -7.77 22.13
CA LYS A 87 -9.44 -7.03 21.41
C LYS A 87 -10.02 -6.21 20.26
N VAL A 88 -9.28 -5.18 19.86
CA VAL A 88 -9.61 -4.34 18.72
C VAL A 88 -8.69 -4.70 17.55
N VAL A 89 -9.28 -5.06 16.43
CA VAL A 89 -8.59 -5.35 15.18
C VAL A 89 -8.94 -4.26 14.17
N ALA A 90 -7.92 -3.71 13.52
CA ALA A 90 -8.13 -2.79 12.39
C ALA A 90 -7.97 -3.52 11.05
N LEU A 91 -8.84 -3.17 10.11
CA LEU A 91 -8.76 -3.56 8.70
C LEU A 91 -8.62 -2.30 7.86
N ARG A 92 -7.61 -2.23 6.97
CA ARG A 92 -7.32 -1.03 6.18
C ARG A 92 -7.48 -1.26 4.70
N ALA A 93 -8.03 -0.26 4.02
CA ALA A 93 -7.96 -0.06 2.57
C ALA A 93 -7.56 1.39 2.27
N ASP A 94 -6.75 1.58 1.25
CA ASP A 94 -6.44 2.87 0.64
C ASP A 94 -7.54 3.31 -0.34
N MET A 95 -7.57 4.61 -0.71
CA MET A 95 -8.69 5.17 -1.49
C MET A 95 -8.27 5.98 -2.72
N ASP A 96 -7.04 6.47 -2.77
CA ASP A 96 -6.60 7.43 -3.77
C ASP A 96 -6.31 6.80 -5.12
N ALA A 97 -6.45 7.61 -6.17
CA ALA A 97 -6.12 7.29 -7.56
C ALA A 97 -4.88 8.06 -8.01
N LEU A 98 -4.37 7.71 -9.18
CA LEU A 98 -3.14 8.24 -9.76
C LEU A 98 -3.41 9.20 -10.93
N PRO A 99 -2.49 10.17 -11.17
CA PRO A 99 -2.57 11.09 -12.31
C PRO A 99 -2.15 10.40 -13.62
N ILE A 100 -2.93 9.42 -14.06
CA ILE A 100 -2.67 8.58 -15.24
C ILE A 100 -3.89 8.62 -16.15
N THR A 101 -3.69 8.84 -17.45
CA THR A 101 -4.75 8.74 -18.45
C THR A 101 -4.97 7.27 -18.81
N GLU A 102 -6.14 6.75 -18.51
CA GLU A 102 -6.50 5.36 -18.78
C GLU A 102 -6.56 5.08 -20.30
N LYS A 103 -6.05 3.90 -20.69
CA LYS A 103 -6.10 3.40 -22.07
C LYS A 103 -6.93 2.13 -22.24
N ASN A 104 -7.54 1.63 -21.17
CA ASN A 104 -8.44 0.49 -21.26
C ASN A 104 -9.78 0.91 -21.86
N TYR A 105 -10.38 0.04 -22.70
CA TYR A 105 -11.74 0.24 -23.22
C TYR A 105 -12.72 -0.61 -22.41
N LEU A 106 -13.00 -0.16 -21.17
CA LEU A 106 -13.88 -0.85 -20.24
C LEU A 106 -15.22 -0.11 -20.11
N PRO A 107 -16.34 -0.80 -19.86
CA PRO A 107 -17.64 -0.15 -19.63
C PRO A 107 -17.62 0.82 -18.43
N PHE A 108 -16.68 0.64 -17.53
CA PHE A 108 -16.48 1.41 -16.30
C PHE A 108 -15.16 2.18 -16.30
N MET A 109 -14.54 2.43 -17.46
CA MET A 109 -13.33 3.23 -17.53
C MET A 109 -13.55 4.61 -16.89
N SER A 110 -12.47 5.22 -16.42
CA SER A 110 -12.49 6.53 -15.79
C SER A 110 -13.17 7.59 -16.67
N ILE A 111 -14.09 8.36 -16.08
CA ILE A 111 -14.68 9.54 -16.72
C ILE A 111 -13.91 10.83 -16.36
N ASN A 112 -12.95 10.75 -15.45
CA ASN A 112 -12.09 11.85 -15.04
C ASN A 112 -10.80 11.82 -15.86
N GLU A 113 -10.72 12.63 -16.90
CA GLU A 113 -9.56 12.68 -17.80
C GLU A 113 -8.27 12.89 -17.01
N GLY A 114 -7.25 12.08 -17.31
CA GLY A 114 -5.94 12.16 -16.64
C GLY A 114 -5.87 11.53 -15.25
N ILE A 115 -6.93 10.87 -14.77
CA ILE A 115 -6.96 10.21 -13.45
C ILE A 115 -7.46 8.78 -13.61
N MET A 116 -6.80 7.81 -12.95
CA MET A 116 -7.14 6.40 -13.02
C MET A 116 -6.78 5.68 -11.71
N HIS A 117 -7.62 4.74 -11.27
CA HIS A 117 -7.20 3.74 -10.30
C HIS A 117 -6.26 2.72 -10.96
N ALA A 118 -4.97 3.04 -11.01
CA ALA A 118 -3.94 2.21 -11.63
C ALA A 118 -3.08 1.43 -10.62
N CYS A 119 -3.52 1.37 -9.35
CA CYS A 119 -2.90 0.57 -8.29
C CYS A 119 -3.85 -0.48 -7.69
N GLY A 120 -5.17 -0.37 -7.94
CA GLY A 120 -6.16 -1.34 -7.46
C GLY A 120 -6.88 -0.93 -6.17
N HIS A 121 -6.72 0.33 -5.72
CA HIS A 121 -7.37 0.85 -4.51
C HIS A 121 -8.90 0.82 -4.60
N ASP A 122 -9.47 0.96 -5.80
CA ASP A 122 -10.89 0.71 -6.09
C ASP A 122 -11.36 -0.67 -5.61
N SER A 123 -10.51 -1.68 -5.76
CA SER A 123 -10.78 -3.06 -5.30
C SER A 123 -10.61 -3.20 -3.80
N HIS A 124 -9.58 -2.57 -3.22
CA HIS A 124 -9.34 -2.62 -1.77
C HIS A 124 -10.53 -2.03 -1.01
N MET A 125 -11.03 -0.87 -1.46
CA MET A 125 -12.24 -0.24 -0.89
C MET A 125 -13.46 -1.15 -0.99
N ALA A 126 -13.74 -1.68 -2.18
CA ALA A 126 -14.90 -2.53 -2.41
C ALA A 126 -14.84 -3.83 -1.59
N ILE A 127 -13.67 -4.46 -1.47
CA ILE A 127 -13.43 -5.63 -0.62
C ILE A 127 -13.71 -5.29 0.84
N LEU A 128 -13.17 -4.20 1.36
CA LEU A 128 -13.33 -3.82 2.76
C LEU A 128 -14.78 -3.41 3.08
N MET A 129 -15.50 -2.75 2.14
CA MET A 129 -16.93 -2.49 2.26
C MET A 129 -17.74 -3.79 2.31
N GLY A 130 -17.38 -4.78 1.50
CA GLY A 130 -17.98 -6.11 1.52
C GLY A 130 -17.75 -6.82 2.86
N ALA A 131 -16.53 -6.80 3.37
CA ALA A 131 -16.20 -7.36 4.69
C ALA A 131 -16.98 -6.66 5.82
N ALA A 132 -17.13 -5.34 5.75
CA ALA A 132 -17.93 -4.57 6.71
C ALA A 132 -19.40 -4.99 6.71
N GLU A 133 -20.00 -5.23 5.52
CA GLU A 133 -21.37 -5.70 5.39
C GLU A 133 -21.55 -7.10 5.99
N ILE A 134 -20.67 -8.05 5.67
CA ILE A 134 -20.73 -9.41 6.23
C ILE A 134 -20.57 -9.39 7.75
N LEU A 135 -19.58 -8.67 8.27
CA LEU A 135 -19.33 -8.57 9.70
C LEU A 135 -20.47 -7.86 10.46
N SER A 136 -21.09 -6.84 9.86
CA SER A 136 -22.23 -6.15 10.47
C SER A 136 -23.46 -7.04 10.61
N ASN A 137 -23.67 -7.96 9.66
CA ASN A 137 -24.75 -8.96 9.71
C ASN A 137 -24.44 -10.13 10.67
N ASN A 138 -23.17 -10.35 11.01
CA ASN A 138 -22.69 -11.47 11.79
C ASN A 138 -21.93 -11.04 13.05
N ARG A 139 -22.52 -10.17 13.87
CA ARG A 139 -21.87 -9.58 15.08
C ARG A 139 -21.60 -10.55 16.22
N ASN A 140 -21.73 -11.86 16.02
CA ASN A 140 -21.48 -12.86 17.06
C ASN A 140 -19.99 -13.19 17.21
N PHE A 141 -19.16 -12.16 17.29
CA PHE A 141 -17.73 -12.24 17.57
C PHE A 141 -17.39 -11.47 18.86
N GLU A 142 -16.20 -11.71 19.40
CA GLU A 142 -15.61 -11.02 20.54
C GLU A 142 -14.71 -9.90 20.08
N GLY A 143 -14.79 -8.73 20.72
CA GLY A 143 -13.96 -7.58 20.43
C GLY A 143 -14.62 -6.56 19.49
N THR A 144 -13.78 -5.76 18.85
CA THR A 144 -14.20 -4.65 17.98
C THR A 144 -13.42 -4.70 16.68
N VAL A 145 -14.08 -4.46 15.55
CA VAL A 145 -13.43 -4.24 14.25
C VAL A 145 -13.45 -2.75 13.96
N LYS A 146 -12.29 -2.20 13.64
CA LYS A 146 -12.11 -0.84 13.18
C LYS A 146 -11.77 -0.87 11.68
N PHE A 147 -12.67 -0.36 10.85
CA PHE A 147 -12.46 -0.22 9.42
C PHE A 147 -11.76 1.12 9.15
N ILE A 148 -10.63 1.11 8.49
CA ILE A 148 -9.85 2.30 8.15
C ILE A 148 -9.80 2.40 6.63
N PHE A 149 -10.47 3.42 6.08
CA PHE A 149 -10.35 3.79 4.68
C PHE A 149 -9.47 5.03 4.60
N GLN A 150 -8.29 4.86 4.04
CA GLN A 150 -7.20 5.83 4.08
C GLN A 150 -7.06 6.55 2.73
N GLY A 151 -7.01 7.90 2.75
CA GLY A 151 -6.61 8.68 1.59
C GLY A 151 -5.10 8.84 1.46
N ALA A 152 -4.65 9.28 0.30
CA ALA A 152 -3.28 9.70 0.01
C ALA A 152 -2.18 8.68 0.34
N GLU A 153 -2.38 7.39 0.01
CA GLU A 153 -1.36 6.35 0.13
C GLU A 153 -0.18 6.63 -0.82
N GLU A 154 -0.48 7.01 -2.06
CA GLU A 154 0.49 7.32 -3.13
C GLU A 154 1.27 8.63 -2.87
N GLY A 155 0.94 9.29 -1.77
CA GLY A 155 1.55 10.53 -1.31
C GLY A 155 0.65 11.75 -1.51
N PRO A 156 0.62 12.66 -0.52
CA PRO A 156 -0.14 13.88 -0.61
C PRO A 156 0.45 14.84 -1.67
N PRO A 157 -0.35 15.78 -2.20
CA PRO A 157 0.15 16.83 -3.07
C PRO A 157 1.29 17.64 -2.42
N PRO A 158 2.21 18.23 -3.22
CA PRO A 158 3.32 19.00 -2.68
C PRO A 158 2.86 20.10 -1.71
N GLY A 159 3.44 20.13 -0.51
CA GLY A 159 3.12 21.09 0.55
C GLY A 159 1.91 20.71 1.42
N GLU A 160 1.29 19.57 1.19
CA GLU A 160 0.21 19.03 2.03
C GLU A 160 0.73 17.86 2.89
N GLU A 161 0.09 17.63 4.04
CA GLU A 161 0.23 16.39 4.83
C GLU A 161 -0.92 15.42 4.44
N GLY A 162 -0.70 14.11 4.59
CA GLY A 162 -1.71 13.08 4.27
C GLY A 162 -1.22 11.67 4.58
N GLY A 163 -1.97 10.68 4.08
CA GLY A 163 -1.63 9.26 4.20
C GLY A 163 -1.70 8.71 5.63
N ALA A 164 -1.09 7.54 5.81
CA ALA A 164 -1.07 6.83 7.10
C ALA A 164 -0.48 7.68 8.23
N LYS A 165 0.59 8.44 7.97
CA LYS A 165 1.23 9.31 8.97
C LYS A 165 0.24 10.30 9.58
N MET A 166 -0.56 10.96 8.74
CA MET A 166 -1.52 11.94 9.23
C MET A 166 -2.66 11.28 10.01
N MET A 167 -3.18 10.15 9.53
CA MET A 167 -4.21 9.41 10.25
C MET A 167 -3.71 8.94 11.63
N ILE A 168 -2.45 8.49 11.74
CA ILE A 168 -1.83 8.10 13.02
C ILE A 168 -1.71 9.32 13.94
N LYS A 169 -1.22 10.46 13.43
CA LYS A 169 -1.11 11.73 14.16
C LYS A 169 -2.46 12.18 14.71
N GLU A 170 -3.55 11.93 14.01
CA GLU A 170 -4.93 12.22 14.42
C GLU A 170 -5.57 11.13 15.30
N GLY A 171 -4.78 10.13 15.70
CA GLY A 171 -5.18 9.11 16.67
C GLY A 171 -6.08 8.02 16.10
N VAL A 172 -5.95 7.65 14.81
CA VAL A 172 -6.73 6.58 14.19
C VAL A 172 -6.57 5.22 14.90
N LEU A 173 -5.43 4.99 15.55
CA LEU A 173 -5.15 3.77 16.30
C LEU A 173 -5.69 3.79 17.73
N ASN A 174 -6.24 4.92 18.20
CA ASN A 174 -6.74 5.12 19.56
C ASN A 174 -8.28 5.17 19.57
N ASN A 175 -8.89 5.00 20.75
CA ASN A 175 -10.33 5.17 21.01
C ASN A 175 -11.27 4.40 20.07
N PRO A 176 -11.29 3.04 20.13
CA PRO A 176 -10.56 2.15 21.02
C PRO A 176 -9.15 1.85 20.51
N ASP A 177 -8.23 1.52 21.43
CA ASP A 177 -6.84 1.22 21.08
C ASP A 177 -6.74 -0.07 20.26
N VAL A 178 -6.09 0.01 19.12
CA VAL A 178 -5.94 -1.11 18.17
C VAL A 178 -4.84 -2.07 18.64
N ASN A 179 -5.15 -3.36 18.70
CA ASN A 179 -4.21 -4.40 19.10
C ASN A 179 -3.49 -5.09 17.95
N ALA A 180 -4.08 -5.07 16.76
CA ALA A 180 -3.47 -5.58 15.54
C ALA A 180 -4.14 -4.94 14.30
N ILE A 181 -3.37 -4.81 13.21
CA ILE A 181 -3.89 -4.27 11.96
C ILE A 181 -3.60 -5.20 10.79
N PHE A 182 -4.55 -5.30 9.86
CA PHE A 182 -4.43 -6.09 8.64
C PHE A 182 -4.77 -5.24 7.42
N GLY A 183 -3.94 -5.34 6.38
CA GLY A 183 -4.14 -4.73 5.08
C GLY A 183 -4.06 -5.76 3.96
N LEU A 184 -4.73 -5.46 2.85
CA LEU A 184 -4.70 -6.24 1.63
C LEU A 184 -4.28 -5.34 0.49
N HIS A 185 -3.36 -5.81 -0.38
CA HIS A 185 -3.06 -5.18 -1.65
C HIS A 185 -3.33 -6.16 -2.79
N ILE A 186 -4.14 -5.77 -3.80
CA ILE A 186 -4.32 -6.59 -4.99
C ILE A 186 -3.14 -6.40 -5.95
N THR A 187 -2.65 -7.48 -6.55
CA THR A 187 -1.49 -7.43 -7.45
C THR A 187 -1.84 -8.03 -8.81
N ALA A 188 -1.82 -7.17 -9.82
CA ALA A 188 -2.21 -7.53 -11.19
C ALA A 188 -1.34 -8.62 -11.82
N GLN A 189 -0.07 -8.77 -11.41
CA GLN A 189 0.85 -9.77 -11.97
C GLN A 189 0.80 -11.13 -11.25
N LEU A 190 0.04 -11.25 -10.17
CA LEU A 190 -0.09 -12.49 -9.42
C LEU A 190 -1.34 -13.26 -9.82
N PRO A 191 -1.25 -14.59 -10.00
CA PRO A 191 -2.41 -15.44 -10.26
C PRO A 191 -3.55 -15.24 -9.27
N MET A 192 -4.77 -15.04 -9.79
CA MET A 192 -5.98 -14.86 -8.99
C MET A 192 -6.31 -16.09 -8.12
N ASN A 193 -7.26 -15.93 -7.19
CA ASN A 193 -7.69 -16.96 -6.24
C ASN A 193 -6.57 -17.45 -5.30
N LYS A 194 -5.52 -16.64 -5.12
CA LYS A 194 -4.42 -16.92 -4.20
C LYS A 194 -4.13 -15.73 -3.32
N VAL A 195 -3.64 -16.02 -2.12
CA VAL A 195 -3.16 -15.05 -1.14
C VAL A 195 -1.65 -15.23 -0.98
N TYR A 196 -0.93 -14.12 -1.04
CA TYR A 196 0.53 -14.12 -0.95
C TYR A 196 0.96 -13.33 0.29
N TYR A 197 1.91 -13.85 1.03
CA TYR A 197 2.41 -13.22 2.25
C TYR A 197 3.90 -13.42 2.41
N LYS A 198 4.55 -12.56 3.18
CA LYS A 198 5.94 -12.73 3.59
C LYS A 198 6.13 -12.19 5.01
N PRO A 199 6.68 -12.99 5.94
CA PRO A 199 7.13 -12.51 7.25
C PRO A 199 8.32 -11.55 7.11
N LYS A 200 8.47 -10.65 8.06
CA LYS A 200 9.50 -9.61 8.10
C LYS A 200 9.33 -8.58 6.97
N GLY A 201 10.40 -8.06 6.41
CA GLY A 201 10.36 -7.08 5.32
C GLY A 201 9.64 -7.65 4.10
N PHE A 202 8.47 -7.10 3.76
CA PHE A 202 7.68 -7.49 2.61
C PHE A 202 7.80 -6.47 1.47
N TYR A 203 7.49 -5.18 1.75
CA TYR A 203 7.79 -4.07 0.86
C TYR A 203 8.92 -3.24 1.44
N ALA A 204 9.75 -2.68 0.55
CA ALA A 204 10.95 -1.98 0.94
C ALA A 204 10.66 -0.57 1.48
N SER A 205 11.55 -0.08 2.32
CA SER A 205 11.60 1.36 2.58
C SER A 205 11.95 2.13 1.31
N SER A 206 11.50 3.39 1.27
CA SER A 206 11.81 4.33 0.21
C SER A 206 12.54 5.53 0.81
N SER A 207 13.78 5.78 0.38
CA SER A 207 14.48 7.02 0.71
C SER A 207 14.98 7.67 -0.58
N ARG A 208 14.91 9.00 -0.63
CA ARG A 208 15.53 9.83 -1.67
C ARG A 208 16.84 10.36 -1.12
N PHE A 209 17.89 10.38 -1.94
CA PHE A 209 19.11 11.10 -1.59
C PHE A 209 19.47 12.11 -2.68
N THR A 210 20.08 13.20 -2.26
CA THR A 210 20.68 14.22 -3.13
C THR A 210 22.15 14.38 -2.76
N ILE A 211 23.02 14.52 -3.74
CA ILE A 211 24.45 14.78 -3.54
C ILE A 211 24.81 15.97 -4.39
N LYS A 212 25.23 17.06 -3.76
CA LYS A 212 25.80 18.23 -4.40
C LYS A 212 27.32 18.15 -4.34
N VAL A 213 27.97 17.92 -5.48
CA VAL A 213 29.42 17.87 -5.62
C VAL A 213 29.91 19.25 -6.05
N ILE A 214 30.77 19.85 -5.23
CA ILE A 214 31.30 21.20 -5.41
C ILE A 214 32.77 21.12 -5.76
N GLY A 215 33.16 21.77 -6.86
CA GLY A 215 34.52 21.90 -7.35
C GLY A 215 34.91 23.35 -7.59
N THR A 216 35.79 23.55 -8.57
CA THR A 216 36.24 24.89 -9.02
C THR A 216 36.20 24.94 -10.54
N GLN A 217 35.45 25.91 -11.07
CA GLN A 217 35.27 26.11 -12.52
C GLN A 217 36.58 26.53 -13.18
N ALA A 218 36.84 26.03 -14.40
CA ALA A 218 37.93 26.46 -15.24
C ALA A 218 37.65 26.21 -16.74
N HIS A 219 38.54 26.72 -17.59
CA HIS A 219 38.51 26.37 -19.01
C HIS A 219 38.87 24.89 -19.22
N GLY A 220 38.10 24.14 -20.00
CA GLY A 220 38.30 22.71 -20.20
C GLY A 220 39.68 22.31 -20.78
N GLY A 221 40.38 23.24 -21.43
CA GLY A 221 41.74 23.08 -21.90
C GLY A 221 42.83 23.30 -20.82
N THR A 222 42.47 23.78 -19.62
CA THR A 222 43.40 24.05 -18.52
C THR A 222 42.91 23.38 -17.22
N PRO A 223 42.65 22.05 -17.22
CA PRO A 223 42.01 21.35 -16.09
C PRO A 223 42.84 21.40 -14.80
N TRP A 224 44.14 21.59 -14.86
CA TRP A 224 45.01 21.73 -13.68
C TRP A 224 44.74 22.99 -12.83
N LEU A 225 43.93 23.94 -13.34
CA LEU A 225 43.47 25.14 -12.64
C LEU A 225 42.09 24.92 -11.98
N SER A 226 41.55 23.71 -12.07
CA SER A 226 40.24 23.36 -11.54
C SER A 226 40.27 22.30 -10.46
N VAL A 227 39.14 22.15 -9.78
CA VAL A 227 38.73 20.92 -9.11
C VAL A 227 37.50 20.45 -9.85
N ASP A 228 37.63 19.37 -10.63
CA ASP A 228 36.61 18.94 -11.57
C ASP A 228 35.49 18.13 -10.87
N PRO A 229 34.29 18.69 -10.65
CA PRO A 229 33.21 18.00 -9.99
C PRO A 229 32.58 16.88 -10.84
N ILE A 230 32.78 16.90 -12.18
CA ILE A 230 32.28 15.81 -13.05
C ILE A 230 33.10 14.54 -12.79
N ILE A 231 34.43 14.64 -12.72
CA ILE A 231 35.30 13.49 -12.39
C ILE A 231 35.03 12.98 -10.98
N ILE A 232 34.87 13.88 -9.99
CA ILE A 232 34.50 13.49 -8.63
C ILE A 232 33.18 12.73 -8.64
N THR A 233 32.16 13.24 -9.34
CA THR A 233 30.85 12.61 -9.47
C THR A 233 30.93 11.18 -10.04
N ALA A 234 31.71 10.97 -11.08
CA ALA A 234 31.91 9.65 -11.65
C ALA A 234 32.48 8.63 -10.64
N GLN A 235 33.43 9.06 -9.81
CA GLN A 235 34.00 8.23 -8.75
C GLN A 235 32.99 7.95 -7.63
N ILE A 236 32.19 8.95 -7.24
CA ILE A 236 31.13 8.79 -6.23
C ILE A 236 30.09 7.77 -6.71
N ILE A 237 29.60 7.88 -7.96
CA ILE A 237 28.63 6.92 -8.52
C ILE A 237 29.17 5.50 -8.48
N ASN A 238 30.38 5.29 -8.99
CA ASN A 238 30.98 3.96 -9.01
C ASN A 238 31.17 3.38 -7.61
N SER A 239 31.66 4.19 -6.67
CA SER A 239 31.90 3.74 -5.30
C SER A 239 30.61 3.44 -4.54
N ILE A 240 29.59 4.24 -4.69
CA ILE A 240 28.27 3.99 -4.03
C ILE A 240 27.68 2.66 -4.49
N GLN A 241 27.84 2.24 -5.76
CA GLN A 241 27.38 0.92 -6.21
C GLN A 241 28.11 -0.24 -5.49
N THR A 242 29.30 -0.01 -4.96
CA THR A 242 30.01 -1.04 -4.18
C THR A 242 29.39 -1.30 -2.82
N ILE A 243 28.60 -0.38 -2.26
CA ILE A 243 27.87 -0.61 -1.02
C ILE A 243 26.96 -1.84 -1.17
N ILE A 244 26.22 -1.92 -2.28
CA ILE A 244 25.34 -3.07 -2.54
C ILE A 244 26.16 -4.32 -2.84
N SER A 245 27.14 -4.22 -3.74
CA SER A 245 27.84 -5.40 -4.26
C SER A 245 28.93 -5.95 -3.32
N ARG A 246 29.42 -5.20 -2.33
CA ARG A 246 30.56 -5.56 -1.48
C ARG A 246 30.32 -5.41 0.02
N GLU A 247 29.38 -4.57 0.43
CA GLU A 247 29.19 -4.22 1.84
C GLU A 247 27.81 -4.64 2.39
N SER A 248 26.82 -4.97 1.51
CA SER A 248 25.47 -5.39 1.91
C SER A 248 25.35 -6.92 1.93
N GLU A 249 24.78 -7.47 3.01
CA GLU A 249 24.50 -8.92 3.15
C GLU A 249 23.18 -9.26 2.41
N LEU A 250 23.26 -9.40 1.07
CA LEU A 250 22.10 -9.65 0.21
C LEU A 250 21.45 -11.02 0.43
N THR A 251 22.09 -11.93 1.17
CA THR A 251 21.50 -13.20 1.61
C THR A 251 20.48 -13.02 2.74
N LYS A 252 20.58 -11.91 3.50
CA LYS A 252 19.64 -11.56 4.55
C LYS A 252 18.36 -10.94 3.96
N GLU A 253 18.50 -9.88 3.22
CA GLU A 253 17.40 -9.23 2.48
C GLU A 253 18.00 -8.42 1.30
N PRO A 254 17.26 -8.23 0.20
CA PRO A 254 17.71 -7.39 -0.92
C PRO A 254 17.73 -5.91 -0.58
N ALA A 255 18.61 -5.17 -1.27
CA ALA A 255 18.65 -3.72 -1.25
C ALA A 255 19.01 -3.15 -2.62
N VAL A 256 18.60 -1.93 -2.90
CA VAL A 256 18.82 -1.23 -4.18
C VAL A 256 19.26 0.21 -3.93
N ILE A 257 20.27 0.65 -4.69
CA ILE A 257 20.63 2.06 -4.84
C ILE A 257 20.61 2.39 -6.34
N SER A 258 19.85 3.42 -6.71
CA SER A 258 19.78 3.88 -8.09
C SER A 258 19.95 5.39 -8.17
N PHE A 259 20.71 5.86 -9.16
CA PHE A 259 20.79 7.27 -9.53
C PHE A 259 19.79 7.52 -10.66
N GLY A 260 18.82 8.41 -10.42
CA GLY A 260 17.80 8.78 -11.39
C GLY A 260 18.14 10.07 -12.15
N LYS A 261 19.02 10.92 -11.60
CA LYS A 261 19.38 12.21 -12.19
C LYS A 261 20.84 12.55 -11.90
N VAL A 262 21.55 13.05 -12.93
CA VAL A 262 22.88 13.68 -12.85
C VAL A 262 22.82 14.95 -13.66
N GLU A 263 23.14 16.10 -13.07
CA GLU A 263 23.01 17.40 -13.71
C GLU A 263 24.19 18.30 -13.38
N GLY A 264 24.90 18.78 -14.42
CA GLY A 264 26.03 19.69 -14.25
C GLY A 264 26.67 20.06 -15.61
N GLY A 265 27.25 21.26 -15.63
CA GLY A 265 27.88 21.80 -16.84
C GLY A 265 26.90 22.43 -17.81
N ASN A 266 27.37 23.51 -18.51
CA ASN A 266 26.57 24.27 -19.47
C ASN A 266 27.18 24.23 -20.89
N ARG A 267 28.46 23.92 -21.00
CA ARG A 267 29.18 24.00 -22.26
C ARG A 267 30.33 22.99 -22.31
N PHE A 268 30.59 22.39 -23.45
CA PHE A 268 31.59 21.33 -23.63
C PHE A 268 33.03 21.70 -23.25
N ASN A 269 33.39 22.99 -23.24
CA ASN A 269 34.75 23.48 -22.97
C ASN A 269 34.84 24.25 -21.63
N ILE A 270 33.89 24.08 -20.72
CA ILE A 270 33.90 24.65 -19.36
C ILE A 270 33.73 23.53 -18.34
N ILE A 271 34.70 23.38 -17.46
CA ILE A 271 34.54 22.55 -16.24
C ILE A 271 33.61 23.31 -15.29
N PRO A 272 32.47 22.76 -14.86
CA PRO A 272 31.55 23.48 -14.01
C PRO A 272 32.08 23.66 -12.58
N ASN A 273 31.41 24.48 -11.77
CA ASN A 273 31.69 24.61 -10.36
C ASN A 273 30.96 23.59 -9.48
N GLU A 274 29.90 22.96 -10.02
CA GLU A 274 29.11 21.96 -9.27
C GLU A 274 28.43 20.93 -10.19
N VAL A 275 28.13 19.76 -9.63
CA VAL A 275 27.28 18.71 -10.20
C VAL A 275 26.30 18.24 -9.14
N ASN A 276 25.04 18.04 -9.51
CA ASN A 276 23.98 17.56 -8.66
C ASN A 276 23.55 16.16 -9.07
N LEU A 277 23.40 15.27 -8.07
CA LEU A 277 22.91 13.90 -8.24
C LEU A 277 21.63 13.73 -7.41
N VAL A 278 20.71 12.97 -7.94
CA VAL A 278 19.51 12.54 -7.21
C VAL A 278 19.34 11.04 -7.40
N GLY A 279 19.09 10.34 -6.30
CA GLY A 279 18.89 8.90 -6.34
C GLY A 279 17.89 8.40 -5.31
N THR A 280 17.71 7.09 -5.31
CA THR A 280 16.81 6.40 -4.39
C THR A 280 17.49 5.21 -3.74
N ILE A 281 17.08 4.93 -2.49
CA ILE A 281 17.48 3.75 -1.72
C ILE A 281 16.22 2.92 -1.48
N ARG A 282 16.33 1.59 -1.62
CA ARG A 282 15.34 0.61 -1.20
C ARG A 282 16.00 -0.41 -0.31
N SER A 283 15.41 -0.72 0.83
CA SER A 283 15.90 -1.76 1.76
C SER A 283 14.75 -2.45 2.47
N LEU A 284 14.94 -3.70 2.80
CA LEU A 284 13.97 -4.56 3.51
C LEU A 284 14.45 -4.93 4.91
N ASP A 285 15.60 -4.39 5.33
CA ASP A 285 16.18 -4.56 6.66
C ASP A 285 16.62 -3.21 7.22
N TYR A 286 16.24 -2.91 8.46
CA TYR A 286 16.50 -1.63 9.11
C TYR A 286 18.01 -1.37 9.28
N GLY A 287 18.76 -2.38 9.73
CA GLY A 287 20.21 -2.23 9.93
C GLY A 287 20.96 -2.01 8.63
N MET A 288 20.56 -2.72 7.56
CA MET A 288 21.12 -2.52 6.22
C MET A 288 20.77 -1.14 5.66
N ARG A 289 19.52 -0.66 5.84
CA ARG A 289 19.09 0.68 5.43
C ARG A 289 19.96 1.75 6.05
N ASP A 290 20.11 1.71 7.36
CA ASP A 290 20.85 2.73 8.11
C ASP A 290 22.35 2.68 7.78
N TYR A 291 22.89 1.48 7.56
CA TYR A 291 24.26 1.30 7.08
C TYR A 291 24.45 1.90 5.68
N ILE A 292 23.56 1.63 4.73
CA ILE A 292 23.63 2.17 3.37
C ILE A 292 23.62 3.70 3.39
N LYS A 293 22.70 4.32 4.15
CA LYS A 293 22.62 5.78 4.29
C LYS A 293 23.93 6.37 4.79
N LYS A 294 24.48 5.80 5.87
CA LYS A 294 25.76 6.21 6.44
C LYS A 294 26.87 6.11 5.41
N ARG A 295 26.97 4.99 4.68
CA ARG A 295 28.02 4.76 3.69
C ARG A 295 27.94 5.70 2.48
N ILE A 296 26.73 6.05 2.03
CA ILE A 296 26.55 7.04 0.96
C ILE A 296 27.17 8.39 1.37
N ILE A 297 26.95 8.84 2.59
CA ILE A 297 27.54 10.08 3.12
C ILE A 297 29.06 9.97 3.19
N GLU A 298 29.58 8.93 3.86
CA GLU A 298 31.02 8.74 4.06
C GLU A 298 31.80 8.65 2.75
N LEU A 299 31.30 7.87 1.78
CA LEU A 299 31.95 7.70 0.48
C LEU A 299 31.91 9.01 -0.33
N SER A 300 30.76 9.70 -0.36
CA SER A 300 30.62 10.93 -1.12
C SER A 300 31.57 12.03 -0.60
N GLU A 301 31.60 12.24 0.71
CA GLU A 301 32.44 13.25 1.36
C GLU A 301 33.94 12.87 1.26
N GLY A 302 34.27 11.61 1.52
CA GLY A 302 35.65 11.12 1.47
C GLY A 302 36.24 11.22 0.06
N ILE A 303 35.51 10.82 -0.97
CA ILE A 303 35.95 10.92 -2.37
C ILE A 303 36.09 12.38 -2.78
N ALA A 304 35.10 13.22 -2.53
CA ALA A 304 35.16 14.64 -2.90
C ALA A 304 36.38 15.30 -2.27
N LYS A 305 36.61 15.04 -0.98
CA LYS A 305 37.76 15.55 -0.24
C LYS A 305 39.10 15.08 -0.83
N SER A 306 39.21 13.81 -1.24
CA SER A 306 40.44 13.25 -1.80
C SER A 306 40.85 13.89 -3.14
N TYR A 307 39.86 14.47 -3.85
CA TYR A 307 40.06 15.22 -5.10
C TYR A 307 40.14 16.74 -4.89
N GLY A 308 40.14 17.23 -3.65
CA GLY A 308 40.18 18.64 -3.30
C GLY A 308 38.83 19.38 -3.41
N GLY A 309 37.74 18.64 -3.65
CA GLY A 309 36.37 19.16 -3.70
C GLY A 309 35.59 18.94 -2.39
N LYS A 310 34.27 19.15 -2.47
CA LYS A 310 33.34 18.94 -1.37
C LYS A 310 32.07 18.25 -1.89
N ALA A 311 31.53 17.30 -1.13
CA ALA A 311 30.17 16.79 -1.33
C ALA A 311 29.27 17.23 -0.16
N ILE A 312 28.02 17.53 -0.46
CA ILE A 312 26.95 17.77 0.51
C ILE A 312 25.88 16.73 0.19
N VAL A 313 25.52 15.91 1.18
CA VAL A 313 24.55 14.81 1.03
C VAL A 313 23.36 15.09 1.92
N GLU A 314 22.17 15.02 1.32
CA GLU A 314 20.89 15.07 2.02
C GLU A 314 20.12 13.78 1.73
N ILE A 315 19.46 13.21 2.74
CA ILE A 315 18.65 11.98 2.60
C ILE A 315 17.30 12.22 3.26
N ASP A 316 16.25 12.11 2.45
CA ASP A 316 14.86 12.24 2.85
C ASP A 316 14.21 10.85 2.89
N ASP A 317 13.58 10.50 4.02
CA ASP A 317 12.87 9.24 4.17
C ASP A 317 11.41 9.36 3.74
N GLY A 318 11.03 8.54 2.77
CA GLY A 318 9.64 8.26 2.40
C GLY A 318 9.02 7.16 3.25
N ALA A 319 8.30 6.22 2.63
CA ALA A 319 7.71 5.07 3.33
C ALA A 319 8.79 4.21 4.02
N ASP A 320 8.45 3.67 5.19
CA ASP A 320 9.31 2.74 5.93
C ASP A 320 9.19 1.31 5.38
N ILE A 321 9.88 0.37 5.99
CA ILE A 321 9.77 -1.05 5.64
C ILE A 321 8.39 -1.56 6.05
N THR A 322 7.61 -2.11 5.12
CA THR A 322 6.41 -2.86 5.48
C THR A 322 6.84 -4.17 6.15
N TYR A 323 7.01 -4.09 7.47
CA TYR A 323 7.53 -5.19 8.28
C TYR A 323 6.37 -6.00 8.86
N ASN A 324 6.05 -7.09 8.21
CA ASN A 324 5.02 -8.04 8.65
C ASN A 324 5.47 -8.81 9.88
N ASP A 325 4.70 -8.71 10.98
CA ASP A 325 4.99 -9.37 12.25
C ASP A 325 4.89 -10.90 12.11
N PRO A 326 5.98 -11.65 12.34
CA PRO A 326 5.98 -13.12 12.18
C PRO A 326 5.05 -13.84 13.15
N GLU A 327 4.83 -13.32 14.36
CA GLU A 327 3.94 -13.95 15.36
C GLU A 327 2.49 -13.77 14.94
N ILE A 328 2.11 -12.58 14.48
CA ILE A 328 0.77 -12.30 13.96
C ILE A 328 0.49 -13.16 12.72
N ILE A 329 1.44 -13.25 11.78
CA ILE A 329 1.29 -14.13 10.61
C ILE A 329 1.04 -15.58 11.05
N ASN A 330 1.87 -16.12 11.94
CA ASN A 330 1.71 -17.49 12.40
C ASN A 330 0.34 -17.74 13.04
N LYS A 331 -0.21 -16.75 13.77
CA LYS A 331 -1.55 -16.82 14.34
C LYS A 331 -2.65 -16.80 13.28
N MET A 332 -2.46 -16.03 12.20
CA MET A 332 -3.47 -15.82 11.16
C MET A 332 -3.40 -16.81 9.99
N LEU A 333 -2.27 -17.51 9.80
CA LEU A 333 -2.14 -18.51 8.73
C LEU A 333 -3.26 -19.55 8.69
N PRO A 334 -3.76 -20.10 9.80
CA PRO A 334 -4.91 -21.01 9.77
C PRO A 334 -6.17 -20.37 9.19
N SER A 335 -6.43 -19.09 9.49
CA SER A 335 -7.56 -18.32 8.96
C SER A 335 -7.42 -18.07 7.46
N LEU A 336 -6.24 -17.65 7.00
CA LEU A 336 -5.94 -17.47 5.57
C LEU A 336 -6.16 -18.78 4.81
N LYS A 337 -5.62 -19.91 5.32
CA LYS A 337 -5.77 -21.24 4.72
C LYS A 337 -7.20 -21.74 4.71
N LYS A 338 -7.98 -21.45 5.75
CA LYS A 338 -9.41 -21.75 5.80
C LYS A 338 -10.18 -20.98 4.72
N SER A 339 -9.79 -19.72 4.47
CA SER A 339 -10.47 -18.84 3.50
C SER A 339 -10.10 -19.15 2.06
N ALA A 340 -8.82 -19.35 1.77
CA ALA A 340 -8.29 -19.49 0.41
C ALA A 340 -8.06 -20.95 -0.03
N GLY A 341 -7.97 -21.90 0.91
CA GLY A 341 -7.43 -23.25 0.67
C GLY A 341 -5.91 -23.30 0.95
N ASN A 342 -5.44 -24.44 1.44
CA ASN A 342 -4.03 -24.59 1.85
C ASN A 342 -3.04 -24.29 0.72
N GLU A 343 -3.36 -24.77 -0.50
CA GLU A 343 -2.54 -24.66 -1.70
C GLU A 343 -2.54 -23.24 -2.30
N ASN A 344 -3.44 -22.40 -1.85
CA ASN A 344 -3.62 -21.03 -2.36
C ASN A 344 -3.05 -19.95 -1.43
N VAL A 345 -2.44 -20.34 -0.30
CA VAL A 345 -1.73 -19.43 0.60
C VAL A 345 -0.24 -19.59 0.39
N ILE A 346 0.35 -18.65 -0.35
CA ILE A 346 1.70 -18.73 -0.93
C ILE A 346 2.66 -17.84 -0.17
N LEU A 347 3.80 -18.41 0.24
CA LEU A 347 4.93 -17.61 0.73
C LEU A 347 5.55 -16.86 -0.46
N SER A 348 5.52 -15.53 -0.41
CA SER A 348 6.01 -14.64 -1.47
C SER A 348 7.46 -14.24 -1.26
N ASN A 349 8.09 -13.73 -2.31
CA ASN A 349 9.35 -13.00 -2.22
C ASN A 349 9.10 -11.56 -1.75
N ALA A 350 10.14 -10.94 -1.22
CA ALA A 350 10.14 -9.51 -0.93
C ALA A 350 10.03 -8.67 -2.22
N LYS A 351 9.50 -7.45 -2.09
CA LYS A 351 9.36 -6.49 -3.19
C LYS A 351 10.07 -5.19 -2.88
N THR A 352 10.66 -4.58 -3.89
CA THR A 352 11.33 -3.28 -3.76
C THR A 352 10.40 -2.09 -3.98
N LEU A 353 9.09 -2.34 -4.04
CA LEU A 353 8.03 -1.32 -3.95
C LEU A 353 7.94 -0.78 -2.53
N ALA A 354 7.30 0.35 -2.35
CA ALA A 354 7.08 0.98 -1.05
C ALA A 354 5.57 1.15 -0.82
N GLU A 355 5.16 1.20 0.46
CA GLU A 355 3.76 1.25 0.88
C GLU A 355 3.69 1.98 2.24
N ASP A 356 2.85 2.99 2.37
CA ASP A 356 2.75 3.81 3.58
C ASP A 356 2.06 3.10 4.75
N TYR A 357 1.42 1.95 4.49
CA TYR A 357 0.94 1.02 5.51
C TYR A 357 2.02 0.65 6.53
N ALA A 358 3.28 0.71 6.13
CA ALA A 358 4.45 0.53 6.99
C ALA A 358 4.39 1.37 8.27
N TYR A 359 3.82 2.59 8.21
CA TYR A 359 3.72 3.45 9.39
C TYR A 359 2.79 2.89 10.46
N TYR A 360 1.70 2.22 10.08
CA TYR A 360 0.86 1.51 11.05
C TYR A 360 1.61 0.36 11.70
N LEU A 361 2.41 -0.38 10.92
CA LEU A 361 3.20 -1.52 11.42
C LEU A 361 4.34 -1.11 12.35
N ASN A 362 4.79 0.15 12.29
CA ASN A 362 5.73 0.70 13.26
C ASN A 362 5.09 0.97 14.64
N GLU A 363 3.77 1.17 14.68
CA GLU A 363 3.04 1.50 15.92
C GLU A 363 2.40 0.27 16.57
N ILE A 364 1.90 -0.67 15.77
CA ILE A 364 1.15 -1.84 16.23
C ILE A 364 1.48 -3.08 15.40
N PRO A 365 1.43 -4.29 15.99
CA PRO A 365 1.67 -5.51 15.24
C PRO A 365 0.57 -5.76 14.19
N GLY A 366 0.98 -6.31 13.06
CA GLY A 366 0.07 -6.59 11.95
C GLY A 366 0.80 -7.15 10.74
N PHE A 367 0.11 -7.27 9.64
CA PHE A 367 0.73 -7.57 8.35
C PHE A 367 -0.13 -7.13 7.16
N LEU A 368 0.57 -6.82 6.08
CA LEU A 368 0.02 -6.67 4.74
C LEU A 368 0.16 -7.99 4.00
N PHE A 369 -0.86 -8.41 3.28
CA PHE A 369 -0.80 -9.54 2.34
C PHE A 369 -1.28 -9.12 0.96
N GLU A 370 -0.92 -9.90 -0.04
CA GLU A 370 -1.37 -9.63 -1.41
C GLU A 370 -2.44 -10.60 -1.85
N LEU A 371 -3.36 -10.09 -2.65
CA LEU A 371 -4.36 -10.87 -3.38
C LEU A 371 -3.99 -10.89 -4.86
N GLY A 372 -3.94 -12.06 -5.47
CA GLY A 372 -3.70 -12.17 -6.91
C GLY A 372 -4.87 -11.62 -7.72
N GLY A 373 -4.57 -10.77 -8.71
CA GLY A 373 -5.54 -10.11 -9.58
C GLY A 373 -5.49 -10.55 -11.04
N TYR A 374 -4.62 -11.52 -11.39
CA TYR A 374 -4.40 -11.97 -12.76
C TYR A 374 -5.13 -13.27 -13.08
N ASN A 375 -5.94 -13.24 -14.14
CA ASN A 375 -6.57 -14.45 -14.68
C ASN A 375 -5.60 -15.15 -15.64
N THR A 376 -5.03 -16.27 -15.20
CA THR A 376 -4.06 -17.05 -15.99
C THR A 376 -4.63 -17.69 -17.26
N ASN A 377 -5.95 -17.69 -17.43
CA ASN A 377 -6.60 -18.17 -18.64
C ASN A 377 -6.70 -17.07 -19.73
N GLU A 378 -6.41 -15.83 -19.40
CA GLU A 378 -6.35 -14.75 -20.37
C GLU A 378 -5.08 -14.82 -21.21
N LYS A 379 -5.19 -14.46 -22.51
CA LYS A 379 -4.05 -14.39 -23.42
C LYS A 379 -3.24 -13.09 -23.28
N ARG A 380 -3.79 -12.09 -22.58
CA ARG A 380 -3.14 -10.81 -22.32
C ARG A 380 -2.14 -10.98 -21.20
N GLU A 381 -0.94 -10.44 -21.34
CA GLU A 381 0.00 -10.33 -20.21
C GLU A 381 -0.58 -9.42 -19.13
N ALA A 382 -0.29 -9.76 -17.87
CA ALA A 382 -0.71 -8.94 -16.74
C ALA A 382 0.01 -7.58 -16.78
N PRO A 383 -0.71 -6.45 -16.82
CA PRO A 383 -0.10 -5.14 -16.86
C PRO A 383 0.59 -4.81 -15.54
N ALA A 384 1.59 -3.94 -15.59
CA ALA A 384 2.21 -3.42 -14.39
C ALA A 384 1.28 -2.43 -13.66
N HIS A 385 1.43 -2.31 -12.35
CA HIS A 385 0.84 -1.21 -11.60
C HIS A 385 1.39 0.13 -12.10
N HIS A 386 0.65 1.22 -11.89
CA HIS A 386 0.98 2.57 -12.31
C HIS A 386 1.16 2.74 -13.83
N THR A 387 0.47 1.91 -14.62
CA THR A 387 0.45 2.02 -16.10
C THR A 387 -0.95 2.34 -16.64
N PRO A 388 -1.04 2.99 -17.81
CA PRO A 388 -2.33 3.36 -18.39
C PRO A 388 -3.23 2.18 -18.78
N ASP A 389 -2.68 0.99 -18.89
CA ASP A 389 -3.35 -0.26 -19.24
C ASP A 389 -3.49 -1.22 -18.05
N PHE A 390 -3.27 -0.73 -16.82
CA PHE A 390 -3.49 -1.49 -15.59
C PHE A 390 -4.89 -2.10 -15.57
N PHE A 391 -4.97 -3.38 -15.20
CA PHE A 391 -6.21 -4.13 -15.15
C PHE A 391 -6.09 -5.29 -14.15
N ILE A 392 -7.18 -5.59 -13.47
CA ILE A 392 -7.33 -6.77 -12.61
C ILE A 392 -8.67 -7.48 -12.94
N ASP A 393 -8.72 -8.78 -12.68
CA ASP A 393 -9.94 -9.59 -12.82
C ASP A 393 -10.82 -9.47 -11.56
N ASP A 394 -12.09 -9.10 -11.75
CA ASP A 394 -13.07 -8.92 -10.67
C ASP A 394 -13.32 -10.17 -9.84
N SER A 395 -13.14 -11.36 -10.41
CA SER A 395 -13.39 -12.63 -9.73
C SER A 395 -12.48 -12.88 -8.53
N SER A 396 -11.37 -12.14 -8.42
CA SER A 396 -10.47 -12.18 -7.24
C SER A 396 -11.09 -11.56 -5.99
N MET A 397 -12.06 -10.67 -6.13
CA MET A 397 -12.53 -9.81 -5.05
C MET A 397 -13.26 -10.58 -3.95
N LEU A 398 -14.02 -11.62 -4.30
CA LEU A 398 -14.72 -12.44 -3.30
C LEU A 398 -13.77 -13.13 -2.34
N LEU A 399 -12.63 -13.61 -2.82
CA LEU A 399 -11.61 -14.17 -1.94
C LEU A 399 -11.09 -13.09 -0.98
N GLY A 400 -10.89 -11.86 -1.46
CA GLY A 400 -10.52 -10.72 -0.63
C GLY A 400 -11.53 -10.48 0.49
N VAL A 401 -12.83 -10.40 0.16
CA VAL A 401 -13.90 -10.26 1.15
C VAL A 401 -13.87 -11.41 2.16
N LYS A 402 -13.72 -12.66 1.70
CA LYS A 402 -13.67 -13.85 2.56
C LYS A 402 -12.48 -13.81 3.53
N VAL A 403 -11.32 -13.41 3.06
CA VAL A 403 -10.10 -13.30 3.88
C VAL A 403 -10.22 -12.18 4.91
N MET A 404 -10.74 -11.01 4.51
CA MET A 404 -10.91 -9.86 5.41
C MET A 404 -12.05 -10.05 6.42
N THR A 405 -12.93 -11.04 6.21
CA THR A 405 -14.05 -11.36 7.11
C THR A 405 -13.67 -12.41 8.16
N ASN A 406 -12.79 -13.38 7.84
CA ASN A 406 -12.42 -14.51 8.69
C ASN A 406 -11.16 -14.26 9.52
#